data_9d013ce8d1d5c30c9871d927a4804d9c
#
_entry.id   9d013ce8d1d5c30c9871d927a4804d9c
#
_cell.length_a   1.000
_cell.length_b   1.000
_cell.length_c   1.000
_cell.angle_alpha   90.00
_cell.angle_beta   90.00
_cell.angle_gamma   90.00
#
_symmetry.space_group_name_H-M   'P 1'
#
loop_
_entity.id
_entity.type
_entity.pdbx_description
1 polymer ?
#
loop_
_entity_poly.entity_id
_entity_poly.type
_entity_poly.pdbx_seq_one_letter_code
_entity_poly.pdbx_strand_id
1 'polypeptide(L)'
;MSEIATESRPMYQAACHCGAVRFEVQLADGLRSARRCNCSYCRMRGAVAVSAHLSDMKVLQGADVLTLYQFNMREAKHYFCSRCGIYTFHQRRSSPHQYGINVALSLIHI
;
A
#
# COMPACT_ATOMS: atom_id res chain seq x y z
N MET A 1 20.60 17.57 -12.71
CA MET A 1 19.80 16.80 -13.68
C MET A 1 18.48 16.46 -13.04
N SER A 2 17.50 17.25 -13.33
CA SER A 2 16.20 17.08 -12.70
C SER A 2 15.52 15.78 -13.12
N GLU A 3 15.72 15.38 -14.37
CA GLU A 3 15.10 14.14 -14.83
C GLU A 3 15.65 12.93 -14.10
N ILE A 4 16.89 12.99 -13.61
CA ILE A 4 17.44 11.91 -12.81
C ILE A 4 16.69 11.80 -11.51
N ALA A 5 16.41 12.93 -10.86
CA ALA A 5 15.67 12.93 -9.61
C ALA A 5 14.26 12.37 -9.82
N THR A 6 13.62 12.75 -10.91
CA THR A 6 12.29 12.26 -11.24
C THR A 6 12.32 10.75 -11.48
N GLU A 7 13.34 10.28 -12.20
CA GLU A 7 13.46 8.87 -12.54
C GLU A 7 13.87 8.01 -11.35
N SER A 8 14.32 8.64 -10.26
CA SER A 8 14.77 7.89 -9.09
C SER A 8 13.63 7.25 -8.29
N ARG A 9 12.39 7.62 -8.58
CA ARG A 9 11.25 7.01 -7.91
C ARG A 9 10.88 5.72 -8.64
N PRO A 10 11.20 4.57 -8.06
CA PRO A 10 10.98 3.30 -8.76
C PRO A 10 9.51 2.94 -8.82
N MET A 11 9.15 2.27 -9.90
CA MET A 11 7.83 1.69 -10.08
C MET A 11 7.89 0.23 -9.67
N TYR A 12 6.91 -0.21 -8.87
CA TYR A 12 6.83 -1.59 -8.41
C TYR A 12 5.51 -2.20 -8.84
N GLN A 13 5.54 -3.49 -9.08
CA GLN A 13 4.32 -4.28 -9.20
C GLN A 13 4.19 -5.13 -7.95
N ALA A 14 3.04 -5.03 -7.29
CA ALA A 14 2.80 -5.69 -6.02
C ALA A 14 1.72 -6.74 -6.16
N ALA A 15 1.82 -7.79 -5.35
CA ALA A 15 0.82 -8.85 -5.34
C ALA A 15 0.65 -9.39 -3.92
N CYS A 16 -0.59 -9.78 -3.58
CA CYS A 16 -0.87 -10.48 -2.35
C CYS A 16 -0.37 -11.92 -2.44
N HIS A 17 -0.46 -12.65 -1.33
CA HIS A 17 0.11 -14.01 -1.27
C HIS A 17 -0.46 -14.94 -2.32
N CYS A 18 -1.78 -14.95 -2.53
CA CYS A 18 -2.41 -15.83 -3.51
C CYS A 18 -2.34 -15.28 -4.94
N GLY A 19 -1.91 -14.05 -5.11
CA GLY A 19 -1.78 -13.43 -6.42
C GLY A 19 -3.08 -12.89 -7.00
N ALA A 20 -4.20 -13.01 -6.29
CA ALA A 20 -5.47 -12.53 -6.81
C ALA A 20 -5.51 -11.01 -6.92
N VAL A 21 -4.85 -10.31 -6.00
CA VAL A 21 -4.77 -8.85 -6.03
C VAL A 21 -3.41 -8.45 -6.54
N ARG A 22 -3.39 -7.62 -7.58
CA ARG A 22 -2.16 -7.08 -8.17
C ARG A 22 -2.35 -5.60 -8.45
N PHE A 23 -1.32 -4.83 -8.15
CA PHE A 23 -1.36 -3.41 -8.44
C PHE A 23 0.04 -2.91 -8.76
N GLU A 24 0.11 -1.77 -9.43
CA GLU A 24 1.38 -1.10 -9.64
C GLU A 24 1.40 0.18 -8.83
N VAL A 25 2.58 0.56 -8.37
CA VAL A 25 2.72 1.71 -7.49
C VAL A 25 4.09 2.33 -7.65
N GLN A 26 4.11 3.67 -7.66
CA GLN A 26 5.33 4.44 -7.60
C GLN A 26 5.43 4.99 -6.18
N LEU A 27 6.44 4.55 -5.43
CA LEU A 27 6.58 4.94 -4.03
C LEU A 27 7.06 6.38 -3.93
N ALA A 28 6.55 7.13 -2.94
CA ALA A 28 6.88 8.54 -2.79
C ALA A 28 8.37 8.73 -2.50
N ASP A 29 8.93 7.91 -1.60
CA ASP A 29 10.32 8.00 -1.16
C ASP A 29 11.02 6.65 -1.27
N GLY A 30 10.58 5.80 -2.20
CA GLY A 30 11.06 4.44 -2.24
C GLY A 30 10.77 3.76 -0.92
N LEU A 31 11.73 3.07 -0.35
CA LEU A 31 11.55 2.39 0.93
C LEU A 31 11.95 3.23 2.13
N ARG A 32 12.31 4.49 1.92
CA ARG A 32 12.77 5.37 3.02
C ARG A 32 11.68 5.70 4.01
N SER A 33 10.43 5.72 3.57
CA SER A 33 9.31 6.04 4.44
C SER A 33 8.77 4.83 5.20
N ALA A 34 9.45 3.70 5.12
CA ALA A 34 9.01 2.47 5.79
C ALA A 34 8.89 2.71 7.29
N ARG A 35 7.71 2.44 7.83
CA ARG A 35 7.45 2.65 9.24
C ARG A 35 6.28 1.81 9.72
N ARG A 36 6.23 1.61 11.03
CA ARG A 36 5.09 0.98 11.69
C ARG A 36 4.14 2.05 12.19
N CYS A 37 2.85 1.82 12.03
CA CYS A 37 1.83 2.71 12.56
C CYS A 37 1.46 2.27 13.98
N ASN A 38 1.20 3.25 14.86
CA ASN A 38 0.86 2.99 16.26
C ASN A 38 -0.60 2.65 16.49
N CYS A 39 -1.45 2.75 15.48
CA CYS A 39 -2.86 2.45 15.69
C CYS A 39 -3.02 0.97 16.07
N SER A 40 -4.11 0.67 16.79
CA SER A 40 -4.30 -0.69 17.31
C SER A 40 -4.31 -1.74 16.21
N TYR A 41 -4.93 -1.42 15.09
CA TYR A 41 -5.05 -2.37 13.98
C TYR A 41 -3.69 -2.64 13.32
N CYS A 42 -2.95 -1.57 13.01
CA CYS A 42 -1.64 -1.72 12.39
C CYS A 42 -0.64 -2.42 13.32
N ARG A 43 -0.72 -2.12 14.61
CA ARG A 43 0.14 -2.76 15.60
C ARG A 43 -0.14 -4.26 15.69
N MET A 44 -1.40 -4.64 15.74
CA MET A 44 -1.78 -6.05 15.87
C MET A 44 -1.34 -6.89 14.68
N ARG A 45 -1.40 -6.31 13.48
CA ARG A 45 -0.99 -7.07 12.30
C ARG A 45 0.51 -6.94 12.00
N GLY A 46 1.23 -6.13 12.79
CA GLY A 46 2.67 -6.00 12.63
C GLY A 46 3.10 -5.43 11.30
N ALA A 47 2.25 -4.61 10.69
CA ALA A 47 2.50 -4.11 9.35
C ALA A 47 3.57 -3.03 9.33
N VAL A 48 4.41 -3.07 8.30
CA VAL A 48 5.33 -2.00 7.95
C VAL A 48 4.88 -1.47 6.60
N ALA A 49 4.70 -0.17 6.50
CA ALA A 49 4.15 0.45 5.29
C ALA A 49 5.07 1.53 4.75
N VAL A 50 5.03 1.70 3.44
CA VAL A 50 5.70 2.80 2.76
C VAL A 50 4.65 3.67 2.09
N SER A 51 5.00 4.93 1.85
CA SER A 51 4.04 5.92 1.34
C SER A 51 3.99 5.95 -0.18
N ALA A 52 2.80 6.17 -0.71
CA ALA A 52 2.58 6.45 -2.11
C ALA A 52 1.44 7.44 -2.24
N HIS A 53 1.48 8.32 -3.24
CA HIS A 53 0.36 9.22 -3.50
C HIS A 53 -0.79 8.47 -4.15
N LEU A 54 -2.02 8.94 -3.92
CA LEU A 54 -3.19 8.26 -4.48
C LEU A 54 -3.12 8.10 -6.00
N SER A 55 -2.58 9.13 -6.67
CA SER A 55 -2.49 9.12 -8.13
C SER A 55 -1.41 8.19 -8.66
N ASP A 56 -0.53 7.69 -7.80
CA ASP A 56 0.63 6.91 -8.20
C ASP A 56 0.43 5.41 -7.96
N MET A 57 -0.79 4.99 -7.73
CA MET A 57 -1.11 3.58 -7.49
C MET A 57 -2.32 3.19 -8.32
N LYS A 58 -2.23 2.04 -8.97
CA LYS A 58 -3.31 1.54 -9.82
C LYS A 58 -3.49 0.06 -9.59
N VAL A 59 -4.71 -0.33 -9.23
CA VAL A 59 -5.05 -1.75 -9.07
C VAL A 59 -5.23 -2.35 -10.46
N LEU A 60 -4.41 -3.34 -10.78
CA LEU A 60 -4.43 -3.99 -12.08
C LEU A 60 -5.38 -5.17 -12.12
N GLN A 61 -5.54 -5.85 -10.99
CA GLN A 61 -6.31 -7.09 -10.91
C GLN A 61 -6.82 -7.28 -9.49
N GLY A 62 -8.01 -7.80 -9.36
CA GLY A 62 -8.53 -8.24 -8.07
C GLY A 62 -9.19 -7.18 -7.22
N ALA A 63 -9.58 -6.05 -7.81
CA ALA A 63 -10.30 -5.03 -7.05
C ALA A 63 -11.57 -5.60 -6.42
N ASP A 64 -12.20 -6.56 -7.08
CA ASP A 64 -13.43 -7.17 -6.61
C ASP A 64 -13.23 -8.13 -5.44
N VAL A 65 -11.99 -8.57 -5.19
CA VAL A 65 -11.70 -9.43 -4.04
C VAL A 65 -11.02 -8.67 -2.90
N LEU A 66 -10.82 -7.36 -3.04
CA LEU A 66 -10.36 -6.53 -1.95
C LEU A 66 -11.50 -6.29 -0.96
N THR A 67 -11.21 -6.47 0.32
CA THR A 67 -12.16 -6.18 1.39
C THR A 67 -11.71 -4.94 2.12
N LEU A 68 -12.66 -4.04 2.37
CA LEU A 68 -12.42 -2.81 3.11
C LEU A 68 -12.76 -3.04 4.57
N TYR A 69 -11.82 -2.70 5.46
CA TYR A 69 -12.05 -2.70 6.90
C TYR A 69 -11.85 -1.29 7.43
N GLN A 70 -12.81 -0.81 8.19
CA GLN A 70 -12.76 0.50 8.83
C GLN A 70 -13.23 0.36 10.26
N PHE A 71 -12.70 1.20 11.14
CA PHE A 71 -13.06 1.18 12.56
C PHE A 71 -13.01 2.60 13.13
N ASN A 72 -13.53 2.75 14.35
CA ASN A 72 -13.62 4.05 15.04
C ASN A 72 -14.35 5.05 14.15
N MET A 73 -13.69 6.15 13.78
CA MET A 73 -14.31 7.20 12.99
C MET A 73 -14.39 6.87 11.50
N ARG A 74 -13.87 5.72 11.11
CA ARG A 74 -13.91 5.25 9.72
C ARG A 74 -13.25 6.22 8.74
N GLU A 75 -12.19 6.89 9.18
CA GLU A 75 -11.46 7.82 8.32
C GLU A 75 -10.40 7.08 7.50
N ALA A 76 -9.69 6.15 8.13
CA ALA A 76 -8.73 5.32 7.41
C ALA A 76 -9.44 4.16 6.73
N LYS A 77 -8.95 3.80 5.55
CA LYS A 77 -9.52 2.69 4.77
C LYS A 77 -8.44 1.63 4.60
N HIS A 78 -8.66 0.47 5.22
CA HIS A 78 -7.70 -0.63 5.18
C HIS A 78 -8.22 -1.72 4.25
N TYR A 79 -7.38 -2.12 3.29
CA TYR A 79 -7.77 -3.11 2.28
C TYR A 79 -6.94 -4.37 2.42
N PHE A 80 -7.60 -5.51 2.32
CA PHE A 80 -6.91 -6.79 2.32
C PHE A 80 -7.57 -7.74 1.31
N CYS A 81 -6.80 -8.73 0.87
CA CYS A 81 -7.32 -9.73 -0.06
C CYS A 81 -8.27 -10.67 0.69
N SER A 82 -9.51 -10.80 0.20
CA SER A 82 -10.49 -11.66 0.85
C SER A 82 -10.17 -13.14 0.67
N ARG A 83 -9.32 -13.50 -0.28
CA ARG A 83 -8.97 -14.89 -0.56
C ARG A 83 -7.82 -15.40 0.32
N CYS A 84 -6.78 -14.59 0.51
CA CYS A 84 -5.64 -15.02 1.33
C CYS A 84 -5.51 -14.24 2.64
N GLY A 85 -6.33 -13.19 2.84
CA GLY A 85 -6.33 -12.42 4.08
C GLY A 85 -5.17 -11.46 4.24
N ILE A 86 -4.30 -11.33 3.26
CA ILE A 86 -3.12 -10.47 3.38
C ILE A 86 -3.50 -9.02 3.20
N TYR A 87 -3.09 -8.19 4.15
CA TYR A 87 -3.21 -6.74 4.05
C TYR A 87 -2.40 -6.24 2.86
N THR A 88 -3.01 -5.39 2.04
CA THR A 88 -2.36 -4.89 0.83
C THR A 88 -1.93 -3.42 0.99
N PHE A 89 -2.88 -2.54 1.21
CA PHE A 89 -2.61 -1.12 1.36
C PHE A 89 -3.73 -0.47 2.14
N HIS A 90 -3.49 0.76 2.60
CA HIS A 90 -4.55 1.52 3.25
C HIS A 90 -4.45 2.98 2.87
N GLN A 91 -5.59 3.68 2.88
CA GLN A 91 -5.63 5.12 2.75
C GLN A 91 -5.50 5.71 4.14
N ARG A 92 -4.52 6.60 4.33
CA ARG A 92 -4.17 7.11 5.65
C ARG A 92 -5.23 8.07 6.19
N ARG A 93 -5.43 8.03 7.51
CA ARG A 93 -6.32 8.97 8.16
C ARG A 93 -5.71 10.36 8.21
N SER A 94 -4.47 10.46 8.65
CA SER A 94 -3.79 11.74 8.83
C SER A 94 -3.34 12.36 7.53
N SER A 95 -3.20 11.55 6.48
CA SER A 95 -2.79 12.02 5.16
C SER A 95 -3.65 11.32 4.11
N PRO A 96 -4.92 11.76 3.96
CA PRO A 96 -5.86 11.05 3.08
C PRO A 96 -5.47 11.10 1.60
N HIS A 97 -4.52 11.93 1.24
CA HIS A 97 -3.99 11.97 -0.14
C HIS A 97 -2.89 10.94 -0.38
N GLN A 98 -2.61 10.08 0.61
CA GLN A 98 -1.57 9.08 0.51
C GLN A 98 -2.09 7.69 0.87
N TYR A 99 -1.53 6.68 0.20
CA TYR A 99 -1.66 5.29 0.61
C TYR A 99 -0.46 4.88 1.46
N GLY A 100 -0.68 3.94 2.37
CA GLY A 100 0.38 3.16 2.98
C GLY A 100 0.40 1.79 2.32
N ILE A 101 1.53 1.40 1.77
CA ILE A 101 1.68 0.15 1.03
C ILE A 101 2.40 -0.86 1.91
N ASN A 102 1.86 -2.07 2.04
CA ASN A 102 2.49 -3.12 2.83
C ASN A 102 3.79 -3.56 2.16
N VAL A 103 4.93 -3.34 2.85
CA VAL A 103 6.23 -3.70 2.26
C VAL A 103 6.46 -5.21 2.20
N ALA A 104 5.65 -5.99 2.93
CA ALA A 104 5.78 -7.45 2.94
C ALA A 104 5.11 -8.13 1.75
N LEU A 105 4.43 -7.36 0.90
CA LEU A 105 3.87 -7.91 -0.33
C LEU A 105 4.98 -8.37 -1.26
N SER A 106 4.62 -9.25 -2.21
CA SER A 106 5.53 -9.57 -3.30
C SER A 106 5.71 -8.31 -4.13
N LEU A 107 6.87 -7.65 -4.01
CA LEU A 107 7.17 -6.40 -4.72
C LEU A 107 8.22 -6.69 -5.77
N ILE A 108 7.86 -6.42 -7.01
CA ILE A 108 8.77 -6.59 -8.13
C ILE A 108 9.06 -5.22 -8.72
N HIS A 109 10.33 -4.84 -8.71
CA HIS A 109 10.76 -3.59 -9.31
C HIS A 109 10.68 -3.71 -10.83
N ILE A 110 9.98 -2.77 -11.43
CA ILE A 110 9.80 -2.78 -12.88
C ILE A 110 10.85 -1.90 -13.55
#